data_0e11300df02aaea490374526aab2c4d2
#
_entry.id   0e11300df02aaea490374526aab2c4d2
#
_cell.length_a   1.000
_cell.length_b   1.000
_cell.length_c   1.000
_cell.angle_alpha   90.00
_cell.angle_beta   90.00
_cell.angle_gamma   90.00
#
_symmetry.space_group_name_H-M   'P 1'
#
loop_
_entity.id
_entity.type
_entity.pdbx_description
1 polymer ?
#
loop_
_entity_poly.entity_id
_entity_poly.type
_entity_poly.pdbx_seq_one_letter_code
_entity_poly.pdbx_strand_id
1 'polypeptide(L)'
;MNTLNDTIAAVSTPRGTGAIAIVRLSGPDSFDILKKIYSGNIHIEDMQERKAYYGTIIDSNESCTVDDVLILNFQRPRSFTGQDMIEIHCHGGILVVQYIMRLLITNGAKPAEPGEFSKRAFLNGKIDLLQAESIADTIHAQSESSLKISQHQLHGALSQ
;
A
#
# COMPACT_ATOMS: atom_id res chain seq x y z
N MET A 1 8.25 -15.11 -15.81
CA MET A 1 8.88 -14.58 -14.60
C MET A 1 7.80 -14.50 -13.53
N ASN A 2 8.07 -15.02 -12.34
CA ASN A 2 7.05 -15.14 -11.28
C ASN A 2 6.87 -13.76 -10.62
N THR A 3 5.92 -12.97 -11.11
CA THR A 3 5.65 -11.57 -10.68
C THR A 3 5.17 -11.45 -9.23
N LEU A 4 4.97 -12.57 -8.53
CA LEU A 4 4.52 -12.60 -7.13
C LEU A 4 5.68 -12.59 -6.11
N ASN A 5 6.93 -12.73 -6.56
CA ASN A 5 8.11 -12.80 -5.69
C ASN A 5 8.83 -11.46 -5.50
N ASP A 6 8.35 -10.39 -6.11
CA ASP A 6 8.91 -9.05 -5.94
C ASP A 6 8.04 -8.19 -5.01
N THR A 7 8.67 -7.19 -4.43
CA THR A 7 7.99 -6.20 -3.58
C THR A 7 7.70 -4.96 -4.40
N ILE A 8 6.43 -4.56 -4.42
CA ILE A 8 5.96 -3.39 -5.19
C ILE A 8 5.56 -2.24 -4.28
N ALA A 9 5.72 -1.02 -4.79
CA ALA A 9 5.30 0.20 -4.12
C ALA A 9 4.48 1.10 -5.05
N ALA A 10 3.47 1.76 -4.49
CA ALA A 10 2.74 2.82 -5.18
C ALA A 10 2.11 3.82 -4.20
N VAL A 11 1.80 5.00 -4.71
CA VAL A 11 0.95 5.97 -4.04
C VAL A 11 -0.50 5.52 -4.19
N SER A 12 -1.20 5.34 -3.06
CA SER A 12 -2.57 4.83 -3.00
C SER A 12 -3.63 5.94 -2.85
N THR A 13 -3.21 7.18 -2.68
CA THR A 13 -4.08 8.36 -2.65
C THR A 13 -4.10 9.07 -4.01
N PRO A 14 -5.12 9.89 -4.31
CA PRO A 14 -5.17 10.65 -5.56
C PRO A 14 -3.92 11.51 -5.78
N ARG A 15 -3.57 11.73 -7.04
CA ARG A 15 -2.45 12.61 -7.40
C ARG A 15 -2.79 14.06 -7.08
N GLY A 16 -1.80 14.81 -6.59
CA GLY A 16 -1.93 16.21 -6.24
C GLY A 16 -1.45 16.51 -4.83
N THR A 17 -1.67 17.75 -4.38
CA THR A 17 -1.33 18.19 -3.03
C THR A 17 -2.52 18.00 -2.11
N GLY A 18 -2.30 17.33 -0.98
CA GLY A 18 -3.28 17.11 0.08
C GLY A 18 -2.64 17.23 1.45
N ALA A 19 -3.42 17.11 2.50
CA ALA A 19 -2.87 17.08 3.87
C ALA A 19 -2.13 15.76 4.14
N ILE A 20 -2.65 14.65 3.63
CA ILE A 20 -2.13 13.29 3.85
C ILE A 20 -2.04 12.57 2.51
N ALA A 21 -0.99 11.78 2.36
CA ALA A 21 -0.87 10.78 1.31
C ALA A 21 -0.53 9.41 1.91
N ILE A 22 -0.90 8.35 1.21
CA ILE A 22 -0.59 6.97 1.60
C ILE A 22 0.25 6.35 0.50
N VAL A 23 1.45 5.92 0.87
CA VAL A 23 2.32 5.09 0.03
C VAL A 23 2.18 3.65 0.51
N ARG A 24 1.87 2.74 -0.39
CA ARG A 24 1.68 1.31 -0.09
C ARG A 24 2.83 0.49 -0.64
N LEU A 25 3.31 -0.46 0.15
CA LEU A 25 4.36 -1.41 -0.16
C LEU A 25 3.78 -2.82 0.04
N SER A 26 3.97 -3.75 -0.91
CA SER A 26 3.47 -5.13 -0.79
C SER A 26 4.42 -6.12 -1.43
N GLY A 27 4.74 -7.18 -0.71
CA GLY A 27 5.62 -8.26 -1.16
C GLY A 27 6.50 -8.81 -0.04
N PRO A 28 7.34 -9.81 -0.36
CA PRO A 28 8.13 -10.52 0.66
C PRO A 28 9.13 -9.64 1.41
N ASP A 29 9.70 -8.61 0.75
CA ASP A 29 10.74 -7.76 1.34
C ASP A 29 10.19 -6.47 1.96
N SER A 30 8.85 -6.36 2.15
CA SER A 30 8.20 -5.11 2.60
C SER A 30 8.76 -4.62 3.93
N PHE A 31 8.96 -5.50 4.90
CA PHE A 31 9.50 -5.15 6.22
C PHE A 31 10.98 -4.80 6.16
N ASP A 32 11.77 -5.54 5.39
CA ASP A 32 13.22 -5.30 5.24
C ASP A 32 13.50 -3.99 4.52
N ILE A 33 12.67 -3.62 3.55
CA ILE A 33 12.77 -2.33 2.85
C ILE A 33 12.41 -1.19 3.81
N LEU A 34 11.29 -1.31 4.54
CA LEU A 34 10.89 -0.29 5.52
C LEU A 34 11.97 -0.06 6.57
N LYS A 35 12.58 -1.14 7.10
CA LYS A 35 13.62 -1.08 8.12
C LYS A 35 14.82 -0.21 7.74
N LYS A 36 15.12 -0.10 6.44
CA LYS A 36 16.25 0.72 5.95
C LYS A 36 15.97 2.22 5.92
N ILE A 37 14.70 2.61 5.92
CA ILE A 37 14.29 4.01 5.73
C ILE A 37 13.42 4.56 6.88
N TYR A 38 13.12 3.76 7.89
CA TYR A 38 12.24 4.13 8.99
C TYR A 38 13.00 4.17 10.32
N SER A 39 12.72 5.20 11.10
CA SER A 39 13.18 5.36 12.49
C SER A 39 11.97 5.63 13.38
N GLY A 40 11.80 4.86 14.42
CA GLY A 40 10.70 5.00 15.38
C GLY A 40 11.06 4.39 16.73
N ASN A 41 10.21 4.63 17.72
CA ASN A 41 10.42 4.14 19.09
C ASN A 41 10.21 2.62 19.25
N ILE A 42 9.61 1.97 18.25
CA ILE A 42 9.35 0.53 18.26
C ILE A 42 10.02 -0.06 17.04
N HIS A 43 10.76 -1.14 17.24
CA HIS A 43 11.35 -1.89 16.15
C HIS A 43 10.26 -2.52 15.27
N ILE A 44 10.52 -2.62 13.98
CA ILE A 44 9.54 -3.11 13.01
C ILE A 44 9.11 -4.54 13.35
N GLU A 45 10.01 -5.35 13.86
CA GLU A 45 9.77 -6.74 14.29
C GLU A 45 8.79 -6.84 15.47
N ASP A 46 8.71 -5.78 16.29
CA ASP A 46 7.84 -5.71 17.48
C ASP A 46 6.49 -5.04 17.19
N MET A 47 6.29 -4.56 15.97
CA MET A 47 5.04 -3.92 15.56
C MET A 47 3.91 -4.94 15.46
N GLN A 48 2.86 -4.74 16.23
CA GLN A 48 1.61 -5.50 16.08
C GLN A 48 0.91 -5.13 14.77
N GLU A 49 0.37 -6.12 14.07
CA GLU A 49 -0.35 -5.86 12.83
C GLU A 49 -1.60 -4.99 13.05
N ARG A 50 -1.96 -4.20 12.05
CA ARG A 50 -3.14 -3.33 12.03
C ARG A 50 -3.17 -2.28 13.14
N LYS A 51 -2.01 -1.93 13.67
CA LYS A 51 -1.83 -0.85 14.63
C LYS A 51 -0.96 0.24 14.01
N ALA A 52 -1.32 1.48 14.25
CA ALA A 52 -0.55 2.63 13.77
C ALA A 52 0.64 2.93 14.67
N TYR A 53 1.81 3.13 14.06
CA TYR A 53 3.05 3.48 14.74
C TYR A 53 3.61 4.77 14.19
N TYR A 54 3.80 5.73 15.08
CA TYR A 54 4.46 6.98 14.73
C TYR A 54 5.97 6.78 14.59
N GLY A 55 6.55 7.45 13.61
CA GLY A 55 7.98 7.48 13.37
C GLY A 55 8.33 8.42 12.22
N THR A 56 9.54 8.29 11.72
CA THR A 56 10.13 9.22 10.76
C THR A 56 10.73 8.43 9.59
N ILE A 57 10.51 8.88 8.38
CA ILE A 57 11.26 8.40 7.20
C ILE A 57 12.58 9.17 7.13
N ILE A 58 13.66 8.40 7.03
CA ILE A 58 15.03 8.93 6.97
C ILE A 58 15.71 8.47 5.67
N ASP A 59 16.54 9.32 5.13
CA ASP A 59 17.52 8.95 4.10
C ASP A 59 18.89 8.85 4.75
N SER A 60 19.36 7.62 4.96
CA SER A 60 20.65 7.37 5.59
C SER A 60 21.83 7.81 4.74
N ASN A 61 21.66 7.87 3.39
CA ASN A 61 22.72 8.30 2.48
C ASN A 61 22.94 9.82 2.54
N GLU A 62 21.85 10.57 2.64
CA GLU A 62 21.89 12.03 2.74
C GLU A 62 21.87 12.50 4.21
N SER A 63 21.79 11.58 5.17
CA SER A 63 21.71 11.86 6.61
C SER A 63 20.60 12.87 6.95
N CYS A 64 19.47 12.78 6.29
CA CYS A 64 18.36 13.72 6.46
C CYS A 64 17.04 13.04 6.82
N THR A 65 16.20 13.77 7.54
CA THR A 65 14.81 13.44 7.78
C THR A 65 13.97 13.85 6.58
N VAL A 66 13.12 12.96 6.10
CA VAL A 66 12.24 13.22 4.95
C VAL A 66 10.86 13.65 5.42
N ASP A 67 10.24 12.89 6.33
CA ASP A 67 8.91 13.21 6.85
C ASP A 67 8.59 12.43 8.13
N ASP A 68 7.69 12.98 8.94
CA ASP A 68 7.07 12.26 10.05
C ASP A 68 5.85 11.50 9.56
N VAL A 69 5.74 10.23 9.93
CA VAL A 69 4.77 9.31 9.35
C VAL A 69 4.06 8.45 10.38
N LEU A 70 2.91 7.89 9.98
CA LEU A 70 2.32 6.75 10.65
C LEU A 70 2.49 5.51 9.77
N ILE A 71 2.97 4.42 10.36
CA ILE A 71 3.12 3.14 9.69
C ILE A 71 1.99 2.21 10.14
N LEU A 72 1.31 1.59 9.18
CA LEU A 72 0.45 0.44 9.40
C LEU A 72 1.06 -0.77 8.70
N ASN A 73 1.17 -1.87 9.42
CA ASN A 73 1.64 -3.14 8.87
C ASN A 73 0.51 -4.18 8.81
N PHE A 74 0.59 -5.03 7.80
CA PHE A 74 -0.33 -6.15 7.60
C PHE A 74 0.50 -7.37 7.25
N GLN A 75 0.39 -8.42 8.06
CA GLN A 75 1.11 -9.66 7.82
C GLN A 75 0.29 -10.61 6.94
N ARG A 76 0.97 -11.33 6.06
CA ARG A 76 0.35 -12.39 5.26
C ARG A 76 -0.29 -13.46 6.15
N PRO A 77 -1.43 -14.05 5.79
CA PRO A 77 -2.27 -13.71 4.63
C PRO A 77 -3.30 -12.61 4.92
N ARG A 78 -3.21 -11.90 6.05
CA ARG A 78 -4.23 -10.95 6.55
C ARG A 78 -4.04 -9.51 6.02
N SER A 79 -3.67 -9.38 4.76
CA SER A 79 -3.55 -8.13 4.02
C SER A 79 -4.51 -8.09 2.82
N PHE A 80 -4.61 -6.95 2.14
CA PHE A 80 -5.39 -6.82 0.91
C PHE A 80 -4.85 -7.74 -0.20
N THR A 81 -3.54 -7.76 -0.41
CA THR A 81 -2.91 -8.58 -1.45
C THR A 81 -2.69 -10.04 -1.05
N GLY A 82 -2.86 -10.39 0.24
CA GLY A 82 -2.47 -11.68 0.79
C GLY A 82 -0.96 -11.83 1.05
N GLN A 83 -0.17 -10.81 0.73
CA GLN A 83 1.27 -10.72 1.01
C GLN A 83 1.52 -9.86 2.24
N ASP A 84 2.77 -9.81 2.72
CA ASP A 84 3.18 -8.79 3.68
C ASP A 84 3.00 -7.41 3.05
N MET A 85 2.39 -6.49 3.79
CA MET A 85 2.02 -5.18 3.26
C MET A 85 2.20 -4.10 4.31
N ILE A 86 2.63 -2.92 3.86
CA ILE A 86 2.84 -1.73 4.70
C ILE A 86 2.15 -0.55 4.04
N GLU A 87 1.50 0.26 4.86
CA GLU A 87 1.04 1.59 4.48
C GLU A 87 1.83 2.64 5.26
N ILE A 88 2.43 3.58 4.52
CA ILE A 88 3.15 4.73 5.02
C ILE A 88 2.23 5.93 4.82
N HIS A 89 1.68 6.44 5.91
CA HIS A 89 0.85 7.64 5.91
C HIS A 89 1.76 8.83 6.16
N CYS A 90 1.97 9.65 5.15
CA CYS A 90 2.89 10.80 5.14
C CYS A 90 2.14 12.09 4.84
N HIS A 91 2.82 13.23 4.93
CA HIS A 91 2.25 14.47 4.41
C HIS A 91 2.06 14.41 2.91
N GLY A 92 0.92 14.95 2.42
CA GLY A 92 0.48 14.86 1.03
C GLY A 92 1.14 15.87 0.09
N GLY A 93 2.37 16.27 0.37
CA GLY A 93 3.18 17.09 -0.52
C GLY A 93 3.79 16.27 -1.66
N ILE A 94 3.74 16.78 -2.89
CA ILE A 94 4.25 16.07 -4.07
C ILE A 94 5.71 15.63 -3.88
N LEU A 95 6.56 16.51 -3.37
CA LEU A 95 7.99 16.21 -3.16
C LEU A 95 8.21 15.16 -2.07
N VAL A 96 7.46 15.21 -0.97
CA VAL A 96 7.52 14.22 0.10
C VAL A 96 7.20 12.83 -0.44
N VAL A 97 6.08 12.70 -1.13
CA VAL A 97 5.62 11.44 -1.72
C VAL A 97 6.63 10.89 -2.73
N GLN A 98 7.16 11.74 -3.61
CA GLN A 98 8.18 11.36 -4.59
C GLN A 98 9.48 10.90 -3.90
N TYR A 99 9.88 11.57 -2.82
CA TYR A 99 11.07 11.21 -2.07
C TYR A 99 10.92 9.83 -1.41
N ILE A 100 9.79 9.60 -0.73
CA ILE A 100 9.50 8.30 -0.12
C ILE A 100 9.48 7.19 -1.18
N MET A 101 8.80 7.40 -2.31
CA MET A 101 8.78 6.44 -3.42
C MET A 101 10.20 6.15 -3.94
N ARG A 102 11.04 7.16 -4.12
CA ARG A 102 12.44 7.00 -4.54
C ARG A 102 13.21 6.13 -3.54
N LEU A 103 13.06 6.39 -2.24
CA LEU A 103 13.72 5.59 -1.20
C LEU A 103 13.29 4.13 -1.23
N LEU A 104 11.99 3.86 -1.38
CA LEU A 104 11.49 2.48 -1.49
C LEU A 104 12.09 1.76 -2.70
N ILE A 105 12.11 2.42 -3.86
CA ILE A 105 12.65 1.85 -5.11
C ILE A 105 14.15 1.62 -4.98
N THR A 106 14.91 2.58 -4.46
CA THR A 106 16.35 2.44 -4.26
C THR A 106 16.70 1.30 -3.30
N ASN A 107 15.80 0.99 -2.35
CA ASN A 107 15.99 -0.09 -1.40
C ASN A 107 15.40 -1.44 -1.84
N GLY A 108 14.95 -1.56 -3.09
CA GLY A 108 14.61 -2.84 -3.71
C GLY A 108 13.13 -3.03 -4.08
N ALA A 109 12.25 -2.08 -3.78
CA ALA A 109 10.89 -2.12 -4.28
C ALA A 109 10.85 -1.81 -5.79
N LYS A 110 9.84 -2.33 -6.47
CA LYS A 110 9.51 -1.95 -7.85
C LYS A 110 8.29 -1.04 -7.86
N PRO A 111 8.20 -0.08 -8.80
CA PRO A 111 6.95 0.64 -9.01
C PRO A 111 5.85 -0.35 -9.40
N ALA A 112 4.70 -0.27 -8.74
CA ALA A 112 3.55 -1.09 -9.09
C ALA A 112 2.95 -0.63 -10.43
N GLU A 113 2.51 -1.59 -11.24
CA GLU A 113 1.68 -1.33 -12.41
C GLU A 113 0.25 -0.92 -12.00
N PRO A 114 -0.50 -0.20 -12.86
CA PRO A 114 -1.92 0.06 -12.61
C PRO A 114 -2.70 -1.23 -12.31
N GLY A 115 -3.43 -1.24 -11.21
CA GLY A 115 -4.22 -2.40 -10.77
C GLY A 115 -3.42 -3.57 -10.18
N GLU A 116 -2.10 -3.46 -10.02
CA GLU A 116 -1.27 -4.59 -9.60
C GLU A 116 -1.60 -5.12 -8.21
N PHE A 117 -1.96 -4.27 -7.25
CA PHE A 117 -2.40 -4.73 -5.93
C PHE A 117 -3.66 -5.60 -6.00
N SER A 118 -4.66 -5.21 -6.79
CA SER A 118 -5.88 -6.01 -7.00
C SER A 118 -5.58 -7.31 -7.76
N LYS A 119 -4.69 -7.26 -8.76
CA LYS A 119 -4.21 -8.44 -9.47
C LYS A 119 -3.55 -9.44 -8.51
N ARG A 120 -2.70 -8.98 -7.60
CA ARG A 120 -2.05 -9.84 -6.59
C ARG A 120 -3.07 -10.40 -5.59
N ALA A 121 -4.04 -9.59 -5.18
CA ALA A 121 -5.15 -10.05 -4.33
C ALA A 121 -5.94 -11.19 -5.00
N PHE A 122 -6.27 -11.06 -6.28
CA PHE A 122 -6.93 -12.10 -7.07
C PHE A 122 -6.07 -13.36 -7.18
N LEU A 123 -4.80 -13.22 -7.58
CA LEU A 123 -3.89 -14.37 -7.73
C LEU A 123 -3.63 -15.12 -6.42
N ASN A 124 -3.69 -14.42 -5.28
CA ASN A 124 -3.56 -15.00 -3.94
C ASN A 124 -4.90 -15.47 -3.35
N GLY A 125 -5.99 -15.50 -4.14
CA GLY A 125 -7.30 -15.98 -3.71
C GLY A 125 -7.97 -15.14 -2.63
N LYS A 126 -7.62 -13.85 -2.52
CA LYS A 126 -8.22 -12.91 -1.57
C LYS A 126 -9.54 -12.33 -2.06
N ILE A 127 -9.64 -12.17 -3.36
CA ILE A 127 -10.83 -11.67 -4.07
C ILE A 127 -11.02 -12.50 -5.33
N ASP A 128 -12.24 -12.62 -5.81
CA ASP A 128 -12.56 -13.17 -7.13
C ASP A 128 -12.48 -12.10 -8.23
N LEU A 129 -12.68 -12.50 -9.49
CA LEU A 129 -12.57 -11.59 -10.63
C LEU A 129 -13.64 -10.50 -10.59
N LEU A 130 -14.88 -10.84 -10.23
CA LEU A 130 -15.98 -9.91 -10.13
C LEU A 130 -15.72 -8.85 -9.04
N GLN A 131 -15.17 -9.29 -7.90
CA GLN A 131 -14.75 -8.39 -6.83
C GLN A 131 -13.60 -7.46 -7.26
N ALA A 132 -12.63 -7.98 -8.04
CA ALA A 132 -11.55 -7.17 -8.57
C ALA A 132 -12.04 -6.07 -9.52
N GLU A 133 -13.01 -6.38 -10.40
CA GLU A 133 -13.69 -5.41 -11.27
C GLU A 133 -14.51 -4.40 -10.46
N SER A 134 -15.26 -4.87 -9.45
CA SER A 134 -16.09 -4.03 -8.59
C SER A 134 -15.31 -3.00 -7.77
N ILE A 135 -14.04 -3.27 -7.44
CA ILE A 135 -13.16 -2.29 -6.79
C ILE A 135 -12.93 -1.09 -7.71
N ALA A 136 -12.63 -1.33 -9.00
CA ALA A 136 -12.44 -0.25 -9.97
C ALA A 136 -13.73 0.53 -10.18
N ASP A 137 -14.86 -0.16 -10.31
CA ASP A 137 -16.18 0.45 -10.47
C ASP A 137 -16.57 1.30 -9.25
N THR A 138 -16.25 0.83 -8.04
CA THR A 138 -16.49 1.60 -6.81
C THR A 138 -15.70 2.90 -6.79
N ILE A 139 -14.43 2.87 -7.23
CA ILE A 139 -13.55 4.05 -7.28
C ILE A 139 -14.04 5.06 -8.33
N HIS A 140 -14.58 4.58 -9.45
CA HIS A 140 -15.01 5.42 -10.58
C HIS A 140 -16.52 5.73 -10.58
N ALA A 141 -17.27 5.29 -9.57
CA ALA A 141 -18.71 5.50 -9.49
C ALA A 141 -19.08 7.01 -9.52
N GLN A 142 -19.93 7.41 -10.46
CA GLN A 142 -20.37 8.81 -10.62
C GLN A 142 -21.82 9.04 -10.14
N SER A 143 -22.49 7.99 -9.63
CA SER A 143 -23.82 8.08 -9.08
C SER A 143 -23.97 7.15 -7.88
N GLU A 144 -24.92 7.49 -6.99
CA GLU A 144 -25.26 6.62 -5.85
C GLU A 144 -25.73 5.23 -6.27
N SER A 145 -26.45 5.14 -7.38
CA SER A 145 -26.94 3.87 -7.93
C SER A 145 -25.79 2.99 -8.41
N SER A 146 -24.82 3.56 -9.16
CA SER A 146 -23.64 2.79 -9.59
C SER A 146 -22.79 2.35 -8.41
N LEU A 147 -22.61 3.21 -7.39
CA LEU A 147 -21.89 2.87 -6.18
C LEU A 147 -22.57 1.70 -5.42
N LYS A 148 -23.90 1.71 -5.29
CA LYS A 148 -24.63 0.61 -4.63
C LYS A 148 -24.47 -0.72 -5.36
N ILE A 149 -24.50 -0.70 -6.70
CA ILE A 149 -24.32 -1.90 -7.51
C ILE A 149 -22.89 -2.47 -7.31
N SER A 150 -21.86 -1.63 -7.42
CA SER A 150 -20.47 -2.05 -7.23
C SER A 150 -20.23 -2.60 -5.82
N GLN A 151 -20.80 -1.98 -4.79
CA GLN A 151 -20.69 -2.47 -3.41
C GLN A 151 -21.38 -3.82 -3.23
N HIS A 152 -22.54 -4.04 -3.86
CA HIS A 152 -23.24 -5.32 -3.80
C HIS A 152 -22.42 -6.45 -4.46
N GLN A 153 -21.77 -6.17 -5.57
CA GLN A 153 -20.87 -7.11 -6.24
C GLN A 153 -19.62 -7.39 -5.40
N LEU A 154 -19.01 -6.34 -4.82
CA LEU A 154 -17.82 -6.46 -3.98
C LEU A 154 -18.04 -7.36 -2.76
N HIS A 155 -19.25 -7.34 -2.18
CA HIS A 155 -19.61 -8.20 -1.05
C HIS A 155 -20.04 -9.61 -1.45
N GLY A 156 -19.86 -10.02 -2.70
CA GLY A 156 -20.03 -11.38 -3.16
C GLY A 156 -21.48 -11.85 -3.36
N ALA A 157 -22.44 -10.92 -3.43
CA ALA A 157 -23.86 -11.28 -3.57
C ALA A 157 -24.21 -11.90 -4.95
N LEU A 158 -23.26 -11.90 -5.91
CA LEU A 158 -23.41 -12.55 -7.22
C LEU A 158 -22.43 -13.72 -7.41
N SER A 159 -21.60 -14.05 -6.41
CA SER A 159 -20.63 -15.15 -6.44
C SER A 159 -21.18 -16.46 -5.85
N GLN A 160 -22.51 -16.59 -5.72
CA GLN A 160 -23.21 -17.82 -5.29
C GLN A 160 -23.81 -18.55 -6.48
#